data_ae178b695cfe2e528e2154f5195938c3
#
_entry.id   ae178b695cfe2e528e2154f5195938c3
#
_cell.length_a   1.000
_cell.length_b   1.000
_cell.length_c   1.000
_cell.angle_alpha   90.00
_cell.angle_beta   90.00
_cell.angle_gamma   90.00
#
_symmetry.space_group_name_H-M   'P 1'
#
loop_
_entity.id
_entity.type
_entity.pdbx_description
1 polymer ?
#
loop_
_entity_poly.entity_id
_entity_poly.type
_entity_poly.pdbx_seq_one_letter_code
_entity_poly.pdbx_strand_id
1 'polypeptide(L)'
;HLKGLSYEIDPITPFFGNEDFRRLSPLCRIPVLIDGDFVTSDSSVICAYFDEAYPGPALLPADPKDRARARWLEEYADTRLGDLFIWGLFYQKVVRPLVWGEPGDEQRIARTLTEDVPAALDYLEGELPETGWLFGDFGLADIAVASFFRNAAYADFETDAGRWPRTASFVERALAHDAFALTLPFEEIQRSVDIKGRRQALLEAGAPLTQETLGTTVPRKGMMRL
;
A
#
# COMPACT_ATOMS: atom_id res chain seq x y z
N HIS A 1 7.90 -7.19 8.78
CA HIS A 1 9.14 -7.93 8.43
C HIS A 1 10.39 -7.22 8.93
N LEU A 2 10.58 -5.93 8.64
CA LEU A 2 11.80 -5.20 9.02
C LEU A 2 12.11 -5.26 10.52
N LYS A 3 11.11 -5.23 11.37
CA LYS A 3 11.27 -5.34 12.83
C LYS A 3 11.32 -6.79 13.34
N GLY A 4 11.20 -7.79 12.46
CA GLY A 4 11.19 -9.21 12.84
C GLY A 4 9.98 -9.65 13.67
N LEU A 5 8.88 -8.90 13.64
CA LEU A 5 7.67 -9.21 14.41
C LEU A 5 6.91 -10.37 13.78
N SER A 6 6.40 -11.27 14.63
CA SER A 6 5.43 -12.28 14.23
C SER A 6 4.04 -11.66 14.19
N TYR A 7 3.25 -12.03 13.19
CA TYR A 7 1.90 -11.48 13.00
C TYR A 7 1.00 -12.49 12.29
N GLU A 8 -0.29 -12.27 12.39
CA GLU A 8 -1.32 -12.93 11.58
C GLU A 8 -2.02 -11.89 10.72
N ILE A 9 -2.57 -12.32 9.57
CA ILE A 9 -3.24 -11.44 8.62
C ILE A 9 -4.69 -11.90 8.45
N ASP A 10 -5.63 -10.98 8.55
CA ASP A 10 -6.94 -11.13 7.93
C ASP A 10 -6.94 -10.37 6.58
N PRO A 11 -6.90 -11.07 5.44
CA PRO A 11 -6.70 -10.46 4.12
C PRO A 11 -7.98 -9.79 3.59
N ILE A 12 -8.53 -8.85 4.35
CA ILE A 12 -9.74 -8.12 3.99
C ILE A 12 -9.45 -7.11 2.87
N THR A 13 -10.27 -7.12 1.84
CA THR A 13 -10.38 -6.00 0.91
C THR A 13 -11.40 -5.01 1.50
N PRO A 14 -11.16 -3.69 1.54
CA PRO A 14 -11.99 -2.72 2.26
C PRO A 14 -13.48 -2.79 1.95
N PHE A 15 -13.84 -3.05 0.70
CA PHE A 15 -15.25 -3.15 0.26
C PHE A 15 -15.95 -4.44 0.73
N PHE A 16 -15.20 -5.39 1.26
CA PHE A 16 -15.69 -6.70 1.71
C PHE A 16 -15.63 -6.88 3.23
N GLY A 17 -15.40 -5.83 4.00
CA GLY A 17 -15.45 -5.88 5.46
C GLY A 17 -16.90 -6.03 5.98
N ASN A 18 -17.05 -6.75 7.10
CA ASN A 18 -18.34 -6.86 7.83
C ASN A 18 -18.56 -5.69 8.82
N GLU A 19 -19.59 -5.76 9.64
CA GLU A 19 -19.87 -4.71 10.63
C GLU A 19 -18.84 -4.66 11.77
N ASP A 20 -18.20 -5.78 12.11
CA ASP A 20 -17.14 -5.80 13.13
C ASP A 20 -15.89 -5.12 12.62
N PHE A 21 -15.52 -5.36 11.34
CA PHE A 21 -14.46 -4.59 10.68
C PHE A 21 -14.74 -3.08 10.72
N ARG A 22 -15.99 -2.67 10.47
CA ARG A 22 -16.38 -1.26 10.53
C ARG A 22 -16.25 -0.65 11.93
N ARG A 23 -16.44 -1.43 12.99
CA ARG A 23 -16.21 -0.95 14.37
C ARG A 23 -14.73 -0.74 14.64
N LEU A 24 -13.85 -1.59 14.10
CA LEU A 24 -12.40 -1.46 14.23
C LEU A 24 -11.83 -0.35 13.37
N SER A 25 -12.38 -0.14 12.18
CA SER A 25 -11.98 0.91 11.23
C SER A 25 -13.18 1.78 10.86
N PRO A 26 -13.44 2.87 11.59
CA PRO A 26 -14.58 3.76 11.32
C PRO A 26 -14.57 4.39 9.92
N LEU A 27 -13.38 4.55 9.33
CA LEU A 27 -13.21 5.01 7.94
C LEU A 27 -13.30 3.87 6.92
N CYS A 28 -13.46 2.62 7.38
CA CYS A 28 -13.46 1.40 6.57
C CYS A 28 -12.21 1.28 5.67
N ARG A 29 -11.07 1.71 6.18
CA ARG A 29 -9.76 1.63 5.51
C ARG A 29 -8.92 0.53 6.12
N ILE A 30 -7.98 0.03 5.35
CA ILE A 30 -6.91 -0.87 5.76
C ILE A 30 -5.57 -0.11 5.68
N PRO A 31 -4.58 -0.49 6.50
CA PRO A 31 -4.59 -1.58 7.50
C PRO A 31 -5.30 -1.22 8.81
N VAL A 32 -5.66 -2.27 9.57
CA VAL A 32 -6.03 -2.19 10.98
C VAL A 32 -5.05 -3.07 11.76
N LEU A 33 -4.51 -2.57 12.84
CA LEU A 33 -3.69 -3.33 13.79
C LEU A 33 -4.54 -3.70 15.02
N ILE A 34 -4.43 -4.96 15.44
CA ILE A 34 -4.88 -5.45 16.74
C ILE A 34 -3.65 -6.01 17.47
N ASP A 35 -3.31 -5.44 18.61
CA ASP A 35 -2.18 -5.85 19.43
C ASP A 35 -2.65 -6.03 20.88
N GLY A 36 -3.03 -7.25 21.23
CA GLY A 36 -3.72 -7.55 22.48
C GLY A 36 -5.07 -6.84 22.55
N ASP A 37 -5.21 -5.92 23.50
CA ASP A 37 -6.40 -5.07 23.68
C ASP A 37 -6.31 -3.71 22.96
N PHE A 38 -5.15 -3.40 22.41
CA PHE A 38 -4.93 -2.17 21.63
C PHE A 38 -5.36 -2.34 20.19
N VAL A 39 -6.18 -1.42 19.69
CA VAL A 39 -6.63 -1.39 18.30
C VAL A 39 -6.38 -0.01 17.71
N THR A 40 -5.76 0.02 16.54
CA THR A 40 -5.59 1.26 15.77
C THR A 40 -5.66 0.99 14.27
N SER A 41 -5.88 2.02 13.50
CA SER A 41 -5.89 1.98 12.04
C SER A 41 -5.02 3.11 11.49
N ASP A 42 -4.76 3.06 10.17
CA ASP A 42 -3.85 3.93 9.45
C ASP A 42 -2.39 3.44 9.48
N SER A 43 -1.77 3.35 8.31
CA SER A 43 -0.42 2.79 8.15
C SER A 43 0.64 3.60 8.86
N SER A 44 0.56 4.92 8.80
CA SER A 44 1.51 5.84 9.43
C SER A 44 1.46 5.74 10.95
N VAL A 45 0.24 5.69 11.50
CA VAL A 45 0.02 5.51 12.95
C VAL A 45 0.53 4.16 13.43
N ILE A 46 0.25 3.09 12.69
CA ILE A 46 0.70 1.73 13.00
C ILE A 46 2.24 1.65 12.96
N CYS A 47 2.88 2.22 11.93
CA CYS A 47 4.33 2.21 11.82
C CYS A 47 5.01 3.03 12.92
N ALA A 48 4.45 4.18 13.29
CA ALA A 48 4.94 4.97 14.43
C ALA A 48 4.82 4.17 15.74
N TYR A 49 3.69 3.52 15.97
CA TYR A 49 3.49 2.64 17.13
C TYR A 49 4.54 1.52 17.18
N PHE A 50 4.79 0.85 16.05
CA PHE A 50 5.81 -0.20 16.01
C PHE A 50 7.21 0.32 16.29
N ASP A 51 7.53 1.54 15.87
CA ASP A 51 8.85 2.13 16.12
C ASP A 51 9.06 2.48 17.59
N GLU A 52 8.00 2.88 18.29
CA GLU A 52 8.02 3.26 19.70
C GLU A 52 7.87 2.06 20.66
N ALA A 53 7.02 1.08 20.32
CA ALA A 53 6.65 -0.01 21.21
C ALA A 53 7.55 -1.26 21.09
N TYR A 54 8.17 -1.47 19.92
CA TYR A 54 8.90 -2.71 19.65
C TYR A 54 10.38 -2.46 19.35
N PRO A 55 11.29 -3.31 19.89
CA PRO A 55 12.71 -3.26 19.54
C PRO A 55 12.94 -3.61 18.06
N GLY A 56 14.15 -3.36 17.59
CA GLY A 56 14.59 -3.67 16.23
C GLY A 56 15.01 -2.43 15.46
N PRO A 57 15.24 -2.54 14.16
CA PRO A 57 15.61 -1.41 13.32
C PRO A 57 14.56 -0.30 13.39
N ALA A 58 15.04 0.95 13.52
CA ALA A 58 14.17 2.11 13.45
C ALA A 58 13.62 2.25 12.03
N LEU A 59 12.34 2.52 11.90
CA LEU A 59 11.68 2.76 10.60
C LEU A 59 11.84 4.21 10.14
N LEU A 60 12.11 5.12 11.09
CA LEU A 60 12.30 6.54 10.85
C LEU A 60 13.71 6.99 11.25
N PRO A 61 14.29 7.99 10.58
CA PRO A 61 15.58 8.53 10.90
C PRO A 61 15.68 9.08 12.35
N ALA A 62 16.87 8.97 12.96
CA ALA A 62 17.12 9.50 14.30
C ALA A 62 17.22 11.05 14.30
N ASP A 63 17.80 11.64 13.26
CA ASP A 63 17.88 13.10 13.13
C ASP A 63 16.48 13.71 12.97
N PRO A 64 16.13 14.76 13.72
CA PRO A 64 14.78 15.35 13.66
C PRO A 64 14.41 15.97 12.31
N LYS A 65 15.38 16.50 11.55
CA LYS A 65 15.12 17.10 10.24
C LYS A 65 14.86 16.01 9.19
N ASP A 66 15.69 14.98 9.20
CA ASP A 66 15.51 13.82 8.32
C ASP A 66 14.21 13.09 8.63
N ARG A 67 13.87 12.95 9.92
CA ARG A 67 12.59 12.38 10.36
C ARG A 67 11.40 13.20 9.89
N ALA A 68 11.48 14.53 9.97
CA ALA A 68 10.43 15.40 9.46
C ALA A 68 10.29 15.27 7.94
N ARG A 69 11.42 15.13 7.22
CA ARG A 69 11.44 14.92 5.78
C ARG A 69 10.89 13.54 5.38
N ALA A 70 11.24 12.49 6.13
CA ALA A 70 10.69 11.15 5.92
C ALA A 70 9.16 11.12 6.07
N ARG A 71 8.63 11.77 7.12
CA ARG A 71 7.18 11.91 7.32
C ARG A 71 6.49 12.74 6.22
N TRP A 72 7.17 13.76 5.70
CA TRP A 72 6.66 14.52 4.57
C TRP A 72 6.53 13.66 3.31
N LEU A 73 7.54 12.84 3.01
CA LEU A 73 7.50 11.93 1.84
C LEU A 73 6.45 10.83 2.01
N GLU A 74 6.24 10.34 3.23
CA GLU A 74 5.15 9.44 3.58
C GLU A 74 3.79 10.10 3.30
N GLU A 75 3.55 11.31 3.84
CA GLU A 75 2.31 12.07 3.61
C GLU A 75 2.11 12.37 2.12
N TYR A 76 3.16 12.73 1.41
CA TYR A 76 3.10 12.95 -0.04
C TYR A 76 2.68 11.66 -0.79
N ALA A 77 3.22 10.52 -0.39
CA ALA A 77 2.87 9.24 -0.96
C ALA A 77 1.39 8.88 -0.66
N ASP A 78 0.98 8.97 0.59
CA ASP A 78 -0.38 8.62 1.02
C ASP A 78 -1.45 9.50 0.39
N THR A 79 -1.20 10.79 0.26
CA THR A 79 -2.14 11.74 -0.32
C THR A 79 -2.01 11.81 -1.83
N ARG A 80 -0.85 12.20 -2.36
CA ARG A 80 -0.69 12.47 -3.80
C ARG A 80 -0.59 11.20 -4.62
N LEU A 81 0.32 10.26 -4.28
CA LEU A 81 0.42 9.00 -5.02
C LEU A 81 -0.81 8.12 -4.79
N GLY A 82 -1.39 8.16 -3.60
CA GLY A 82 -2.64 7.48 -3.30
C GLY A 82 -3.79 7.94 -4.18
N ASP A 83 -3.98 9.27 -4.35
CA ASP A 83 -5.01 9.79 -5.27
C ASP A 83 -4.78 9.34 -6.71
N LEU A 84 -3.53 9.38 -7.18
CA LEU A 84 -3.20 9.04 -8.56
C LEU A 84 -3.28 7.53 -8.82
N PHE A 85 -2.55 6.75 -8.04
CA PHE A 85 -2.33 5.33 -8.33
C PHE A 85 -3.43 4.42 -7.79
N ILE A 86 -3.99 4.75 -6.60
CA ILE A 86 -5.14 4.00 -6.08
C ILE A 86 -6.43 4.47 -6.76
N TRP A 87 -6.76 5.76 -6.67
CA TRP A 87 -8.08 6.26 -7.07
C TRP A 87 -8.17 6.63 -8.54
N GLY A 88 -7.10 7.17 -9.11
CA GLY A 88 -7.03 7.57 -10.51
C GLY A 88 -6.81 6.40 -11.47
N LEU A 89 -6.04 5.38 -11.06
CA LEU A 89 -5.72 4.25 -11.92
C LEU A 89 -6.31 2.92 -11.41
N PHE A 90 -5.84 2.39 -10.28
CA PHE A 90 -6.20 1.06 -9.81
C PHE A 90 -7.71 0.91 -9.57
N TYR A 91 -8.33 1.86 -8.88
CA TYR A 91 -9.77 1.85 -8.65
C TYR A 91 -10.56 1.89 -9.96
N GLN A 92 -10.15 2.73 -10.93
CA GLN A 92 -10.85 2.88 -12.20
C GLN A 92 -10.69 1.65 -13.10
N LYS A 93 -9.46 1.14 -13.24
CA LYS A 93 -9.13 0.07 -14.18
C LYS A 93 -9.37 -1.34 -13.63
N VAL A 94 -9.30 -1.51 -12.29
CA VAL A 94 -9.35 -2.82 -11.64
C VAL A 94 -10.58 -2.96 -10.75
N VAL A 95 -10.76 -2.06 -9.77
CA VAL A 95 -11.83 -2.23 -8.77
C VAL A 95 -13.21 -2.02 -9.38
N ARG A 96 -13.42 -0.97 -10.15
CA ARG A 96 -14.74 -0.73 -10.76
C ARG A 96 -15.21 -1.89 -11.65
N PRO A 97 -14.41 -2.40 -12.59
CA PRO A 97 -14.83 -3.54 -13.42
C PRO A 97 -15.01 -4.84 -12.61
N LEU A 98 -14.04 -5.19 -11.78
CA LEU A 98 -14.03 -6.50 -11.13
C LEU A 98 -14.93 -6.60 -9.90
N VAL A 99 -15.07 -5.51 -9.14
CA VAL A 99 -15.86 -5.51 -7.89
C VAL A 99 -17.28 -5.04 -8.14
N TRP A 100 -17.46 -3.99 -8.96
CA TRP A 100 -18.76 -3.36 -9.17
C TRP A 100 -19.43 -3.73 -10.49
N GLY A 101 -18.70 -4.33 -11.45
CA GLY A 101 -19.20 -4.56 -12.81
C GLY A 101 -19.47 -3.27 -13.59
N GLU A 102 -18.81 -2.18 -13.22
CA GLU A 102 -18.95 -0.85 -13.81
C GLU A 102 -17.71 -0.50 -14.64
N PRO A 103 -17.85 0.22 -15.76
CA PRO A 103 -16.68 0.68 -16.51
C PRO A 103 -15.89 1.72 -15.69
N GLY A 104 -14.59 1.81 -15.94
CA GLY A 104 -13.75 2.87 -15.41
C GLY A 104 -14.16 4.25 -15.95
N ASP A 105 -13.74 5.30 -15.26
CA ASP A 105 -13.85 6.67 -15.73
C ASP A 105 -12.66 6.99 -16.65
N GLU A 106 -12.88 6.88 -17.95
CA GLU A 106 -11.85 7.09 -18.98
C GLU A 106 -11.28 8.53 -18.95
N GLN A 107 -12.11 9.52 -18.63
CA GLN A 107 -11.63 10.91 -18.54
C GLN A 107 -10.70 11.10 -17.34
N ARG A 108 -11.05 10.51 -16.19
CA ARG A 108 -10.20 10.51 -15.00
C ARG A 108 -8.90 9.76 -15.26
N ILE A 109 -8.95 8.59 -15.87
CA ILE A 109 -7.75 7.81 -16.23
C ILE A 109 -6.84 8.62 -17.14
N ALA A 110 -7.38 9.20 -18.22
CA ALA A 110 -6.61 9.99 -19.17
C ALA A 110 -5.95 11.20 -18.50
N ARG A 111 -6.71 11.99 -17.74
CA ARG A 111 -6.17 13.12 -16.99
C ARG A 111 -5.08 12.71 -16.01
N THR A 112 -5.31 11.65 -15.25
CA THR A 112 -4.33 11.11 -14.31
C THR A 112 -3.01 10.79 -15.01
N LEU A 113 -3.06 10.12 -16.16
CA LEU A 113 -1.85 9.71 -16.89
C LEU A 113 -1.15 10.87 -17.60
N THR A 114 -1.90 11.85 -18.15
CA THR A 114 -1.32 12.89 -19.00
C THR A 114 -0.93 14.18 -18.27
N GLU A 115 -1.55 14.45 -17.13
CA GLU A 115 -1.34 15.69 -16.38
C GLU A 115 -0.81 15.44 -14.96
N ASP A 116 -1.54 14.63 -14.18
CA ASP A 116 -1.34 14.54 -12.75
C ASP A 116 -0.11 13.68 -12.38
N VAL A 117 0.07 12.53 -13.02
CA VAL A 117 1.22 11.64 -12.80
C VAL A 117 2.52 12.32 -13.22
N PRO A 118 2.63 12.95 -14.42
CA PRO A 118 3.84 13.69 -14.77
C PRO A 118 4.24 14.73 -13.73
N ALA A 119 3.31 15.54 -13.23
CA ALA A 119 3.61 16.56 -12.23
C ALA A 119 4.11 15.95 -10.90
N ALA A 120 3.52 14.81 -10.50
CA ALA A 120 3.93 14.13 -9.27
C ALA A 120 5.31 13.45 -9.41
N LEU A 121 5.58 12.83 -10.55
CA LEU A 121 6.87 12.16 -10.79
C LEU A 121 8.00 13.15 -11.04
N ASP A 122 7.74 14.31 -11.65
CA ASP A 122 8.74 15.38 -11.80
C ASP A 122 9.20 15.88 -10.41
N TYR A 123 8.31 15.93 -9.40
CA TYR A 123 8.68 16.21 -8.01
C TYR A 123 9.51 15.08 -7.40
N LEU A 124 9.05 13.82 -7.50
CA LEU A 124 9.78 12.66 -6.95
C LEU A 124 11.16 12.48 -7.56
N GLU A 125 11.31 12.74 -8.85
CA GLU A 125 12.60 12.67 -9.55
C GLU A 125 13.65 13.60 -8.93
N GLY A 126 13.23 14.73 -8.37
CA GLY A 126 14.08 15.65 -7.63
C GLY A 126 14.41 15.21 -6.20
N GLU A 127 13.57 14.36 -5.60
CA GLU A 127 13.69 13.93 -4.19
C GLU A 127 14.44 12.60 -4.03
N LEU A 128 14.27 11.70 -5.00
CA LEU A 128 14.76 10.33 -4.88
C LEU A 128 16.27 10.24 -5.17
N PRO A 129 17.03 9.43 -4.40
CA PRO A 129 18.46 9.25 -4.60
C PRO A 129 18.73 8.38 -5.82
N GLU A 130 19.86 8.62 -6.48
CA GLU A 130 20.34 7.78 -7.60
C GLU A 130 20.66 6.34 -7.15
N THR A 131 21.18 6.20 -5.92
CA THR A 131 21.57 4.92 -5.33
C THR A 131 21.22 4.91 -3.83
N GLY A 132 21.09 3.72 -3.24
CA GLY A 132 20.76 3.58 -1.80
C GLY A 132 19.31 3.95 -1.49
N TRP A 133 19.07 4.46 -0.30
CA TRP A 133 17.77 4.76 0.27
C TRP A 133 17.68 6.23 0.67
N LEU A 134 16.47 6.74 0.90
CA LEU A 134 16.20 8.14 1.16
C LEU A 134 16.98 8.71 2.37
N PHE A 135 17.15 7.90 3.43
CA PHE A 135 17.77 8.33 4.70
C PHE A 135 18.85 7.37 5.19
N GLY A 136 19.57 6.70 4.29
CA GLY A 136 20.65 5.77 4.60
C GLY A 136 20.19 4.32 4.63
N ASP A 137 19.43 3.92 5.65
CA ASP A 137 18.84 2.57 5.73
C ASP A 137 17.44 2.54 5.11
N PHE A 138 17.02 1.35 4.62
CA PHE A 138 15.68 1.15 4.09
C PHE A 138 14.63 1.34 5.19
N GLY A 139 13.76 2.32 5.02
CA GLY A 139 12.84 2.75 6.05
C GLY A 139 11.43 3.06 5.56
N LEU A 140 10.66 3.72 6.43
CA LEU A 140 9.24 3.98 6.19
C LEU A 140 8.98 4.84 4.94
N ALA A 141 9.80 5.86 4.69
CA ALA A 141 9.65 6.71 3.51
C ALA A 141 9.86 5.94 2.20
N ASP A 142 10.85 5.02 2.16
CA ASP A 142 11.10 4.16 1.00
C ASP A 142 9.92 3.23 0.74
N ILE A 143 9.37 2.63 1.80
CA ILE A 143 8.20 1.76 1.72
C ILE A 143 6.98 2.53 1.23
N ALA A 144 6.70 3.69 1.83
CA ALA A 144 5.54 4.50 1.50
C ALA A 144 5.55 4.90 0.01
N VAL A 145 6.68 5.44 -0.48
CA VAL A 145 6.80 5.81 -1.89
C VAL A 145 6.65 4.59 -2.80
N ALA A 146 7.37 3.50 -2.55
CA ALA A 146 7.40 2.34 -3.45
C ALA A 146 6.07 1.56 -3.49
N SER A 147 5.32 1.48 -2.38
CA SER A 147 4.09 0.70 -2.27
C SER A 147 3.00 1.16 -3.25
N PHE A 148 2.89 2.45 -3.53
CA PHE A 148 1.91 2.98 -4.47
C PHE A 148 2.22 2.61 -5.92
N PHE A 149 3.50 2.49 -6.28
CA PHE A 149 3.88 2.00 -7.60
C PHE A 149 3.50 0.52 -7.81
N ARG A 150 3.42 -0.26 -6.73
CA ARG A 150 2.89 -1.62 -6.79
C ARG A 150 1.43 -1.65 -7.22
N ASN A 151 0.61 -0.76 -6.66
CA ASN A 151 -0.79 -0.60 -7.08
C ASN A 151 -0.91 -0.08 -8.52
N ALA A 152 -0.03 0.85 -8.91
CA ALA A 152 0.03 1.37 -10.26
C ALA A 152 0.36 0.27 -11.29
N ALA A 153 1.30 -0.63 -10.97
CA ALA A 153 1.65 -1.77 -11.81
C ALA A 153 0.47 -2.72 -12.02
N TYR A 154 -0.39 -2.92 -11.01
CA TYR A 154 -1.63 -3.70 -11.17
C TYR A 154 -2.67 -3.03 -12.08
N ALA A 155 -2.51 -1.75 -12.35
CA ALA A 155 -3.30 -0.98 -13.30
C ALA A 155 -2.55 -0.75 -14.65
N ASP A 156 -1.55 -1.57 -14.96
CA ASP A 156 -0.70 -1.51 -16.17
C ASP A 156 0.01 -0.16 -16.35
N PHE A 157 0.44 0.46 -15.24
CA PHE A 157 1.28 1.64 -15.29
C PHE A 157 2.74 1.24 -15.09
N GLU A 158 3.59 1.74 -15.96
CA GLU A 158 5.05 1.62 -15.85
C GLU A 158 5.69 3.00 -15.85
N THR A 159 6.70 3.18 -14.99
CA THR A 159 7.44 4.44 -14.92
C THR A 159 8.36 4.56 -16.13
N ASP A 160 8.23 5.65 -16.89
CA ASP A 160 9.12 5.95 -18.01
C ASP A 160 10.53 6.30 -17.50
N ALA A 161 11.44 5.33 -17.57
CA ALA A 161 12.83 5.49 -17.15
C ALA A 161 13.61 6.49 -18.03
N GLY A 162 13.13 6.81 -19.23
CA GLY A 162 13.71 7.86 -20.07
C GLY A 162 13.42 9.27 -19.55
N ARG A 163 12.27 9.44 -18.90
CA ARG A 163 11.87 10.72 -18.31
C ARG A 163 12.20 10.79 -16.81
N TRP A 164 12.00 9.71 -16.06
CA TRP A 164 12.18 9.66 -14.60
C TRP A 164 13.13 8.53 -14.18
N PRO A 165 14.43 8.61 -14.56
CA PRO A 165 15.39 7.53 -14.34
C PRO A 165 15.63 7.21 -12.86
N ARG A 166 15.67 8.23 -11.98
CA ARG A 166 15.86 7.99 -10.52
C ARG A 166 14.65 7.32 -9.92
N THR A 167 13.44 7.79 -10.27
CA THR A 167 12.18 7.21 -9.79
C THR A 167 12.06 5.76 -10.25
N ALA A 168 12.29 5.46 -11.51
CA ALA A 168 12.23 4.09 -12.03
C ALA A 168 13.24 3.16 -11.32
N SER A 169 14.49 3.57 -11.20
CA SER A 169 15.54 2.80 -10.53
C SER A 169 15.29 2.64 -9.03
N PHE A 170 14.80 3.68 -8.36
CA PHE A 170 14.43 3.61 -6.94
C PHE A 170 13.29 2.62 -6.70
N VAL A 171 12.22 2.71 -7.46
CA VAL A 171 11.05 1.82 -7.36
C VAL A 171 11.43 0.37 -7.62
N GLU A 172 12.19 0.09 -8.69
CA GLU A 172 12.69 -1.24 -8.99
C GLU A 172 13.49 -1.82 -7.81
N ARG A 173 14.46 -1.05 -7.30
CA ARG A 173 15.30 -1.44 -6.16
C ARG A 173 14.49 -1.66 -4.88
N ALA A 174 13.54 -0.78 -4.57
CA ALA A 174 12.71 -0.88 -3.39
C ALA A 174 11.77 -2.10 -3.44
N LEU A 175 11.13 -2.35 -4.57
CA LEU A 175 10.24 -3.50 -4.75
C LEU A 175 10.99 -4.84 -4.79
N ALA A 176 12.30 -4.84 -5.12
CA ALA A 176 13.17 -6.01 -5.01
C ALA A 176 13.67 -6.27 -3.58
N HIS A 177 13.51 -5.33 -2.65
CA HIS A 177 13.90 -5.51 -1.26
C HIS A 177 13.08 -6.62 -0.60
N ASP A 178 13.71 -7.42 0.29
CA ASP A 178 13.08 -8.58 0.95
C ASP A 178 11.74 -8.24 1.61
N ALA A 179 11.61 -7.03 2.17
CA ALA A 179 10.36 -6.57 2.80
C ALA A 179 9.16 -6.58 1.85
N PHE A 180 9.38 -6.36 0.54
CA PHE A 180 8.35 -6.47 -0.50
C PHE A 180 8.31 -7.87 -1.12
N ALA A 181 9.48 -8.46 -1.39
CA ALA A 181 9.58 -9.75 -2.07
C ALA A 181 8.82 -10.86 -1.32
N LEU A 182 8.84 -10.82 0.02
CA LEU A 182 8.13 -11.78 0.88
C LEU A 182 6.60 -11.73 0.74
N THR A 183 6.02 -10.62 0.28
CA THR A 183 4.56 -10.48 0.12
C THR A 183 4.07 -10.88 -1.28
N LEU A 184 4.96 -10.93 -2.27
CA LEU A 184 4.61 -11.17 -3.67
C LEU A 184 3.78 -12.43 -3.94
N PRO A 185 4.10 -13.60 -3.36
CA PRO A 185 3.29 -14.80 -3.57
C PRO A 185 1.85 -14.64 -3.10
N PHE A 186 1.64 -13.91 -1.99
CA PHE A 186 0.31 -13.65 -1.44
C PHE A 186 -0.46 -12.61 -2.25
N GLU A 187 0.23 -11.59 -2.75
CA GLU A 187 -0.36 -10.59 -3.63
C GLU A 187 -0.85 -11.22 -4.94
N GLU A 188 -0.08 -12.13 -5.52
CA GLU A 188 -0.49 -12.82 -6.75
C GLU A 188 -1.74 -13.69 -6.54
N ILE A 189 -1.86 -14.36 -5.40
CA ILE A 189 -3.09 -15.08 -5.02
C ILE A 189 -4.27 -14.11 -4.89
N GLN A 190 -4.05 -12.95 -4.28
CA GLN A 190 -5.09 -11.92 -4.15
C GLN A 190 -5.60 -11.43 -5.52
N ARG A 191 -4.75 -11.43 -6.54
CA ARG A 191 -5.09 -11.01 -7.91
C ARG A 191 -5.75 -12.11 -8.73
N SER A 192 -5.20 -13.33 -8.69
CA SER A 192 -5.53 -14.41 -9.63
C SER A 192 -6.66 -15.31 -9.15
N VAL A 193 -6.90 -15.38 -7.83
CA VAL A 193 -7.92 -16.26 -7.25
C VAL A 193 -9.19 -15.48 -6.90
N ASP A 194 -10.34 -16.05 -7.23
CA ASP A 194 -11.63 -15.45 -6.88
C ASP A 194 -11.82 -15.31 -5.36
N ILE A 195 -12.67 -14.40 -4.93
CA ILE A 195 -12.85 -14.05 -3.53
C ILE A 195 -13.23 -15.24 -2.62
N LYS A 196 -13.93 -16.24 -3.15
CA LYS A 196 -14.39 -17.40 -2.36
C LYS A 196 -13.26 -18.41 -2.11
N GLY A 197 -12.38 -18.60 -3.10
CA GLY A 197 -11.22 -19.52 -3.00
C GLY A 197 -9.98 -18.88 -2.38
N ARG A 198 -9.93 -17.56 -2.31
CA ARG A 198 -8.74 -16.78 -1.99
C ARG A 198 -8.12 -17.12 -0.63
N ARG A 199 -8.94 -17.20 0.44
CA ARG A 199 -8.44 -17.52 1.77
C ARG A 199 -7.81 -18.91 1.84
N GLN A 200 -8.42 -19.91 1.19
CA GLN A 200 -7.87 -21.27 1.13
C GLN A 200 -6.54 -21.29 0.38
N ALA A 201 -6.46 -20.64 -0.77
CA ALA A 201 -5.22 -20.56 -1.55
C ALA A 201 -4.09 -19.84 -0.78
N LEU A 202 -4.40 -18.80 0.00
CA LEU A 202 -3.43 -18.14 0.87
C LEU A 202 -2.93 -19.06 1.98
N LEU A 203 -3.79 -19.86 2.61
CA LEU A 203 -3.41 -20.85 3.62
C LEU A 203 -2.47 -21.92 3.02
N GLU A 204 -2.81 -22.44 1.84
CA GLU A 204 -2.00 -23.43 1.12
C GLU A 204 -0.61 -22.87 0.73
N ALA A 205 -0.53 -21.57 0.46
CA ALA A 205 0.72 -20.87 0.21
C ALA A 205 1.51 -20.51 1.49
N GLY A 206 0.99 -20.85 2.68
CA GLY A 206 1.66 -20.61 3.95
C GLY A 206 1.52 -19.20 4.50
N ALA A 207 0.51 -18.43 4.05
CA ALA A 207 0.22 -17.13 4.63
C ALA A 207 -0.19 -17.27 6.11
N PRO A 208 0.33 -16.41 7.01
CA PRO A 208 -0.01 -16.45 8.42
C PRO A 208 -1.40 -15.84 8.65
N LEU A 209 -2.45 -16.61 8.38
CA LEU A 209 -3.82 -16.09 8.48
C LEU A 209 -4.41 -16.26 9.87
N THR A 210 -5.22 -15.28 10.27
CA THR A 210 -6.09 -15.37 11.46
C THR A 210 -7.03 -16.59 11.37
N GLN A 211 -7.49 -17.12 12.50
CA GLN A 211 -8.46 -18.23 12.50
C GLN A 211 -9.81 -17.81 11.92
N GLU A 212 -10.28 -16.64 12.31
CA GLU A 212 -11.53 -16.05 11.83
C GLU A 212 -11.27 -14.91 10.85
N THR A 213 -12.28 -14.52 10.08
CA THR A 213 -12.21 -13.38 9.18
C THR A 213 -13.36 -12.41 9.42
N LEU A 214 -13.03 -11.14 9.38
CA LEU A 214 -13.99 -10.03 9.33
C LEU A 214 -14.39 -9.67 7.90
N GLY A 215 -13.86 -10.41 6.92
CA GLY A 215 -14.19 -10.28 5.51
C GLY A 215 -15.49 -11.00 5.13
N THR A 216 -16.10 -10.54 4.05
CA THR A 216 -17.26 -11.17 3.39
C THR A 216 -16.95 -11.46 1.94
N THR A 217 -17.83 -12.20 1.26
CA THR A 217 -17.68 -12.48 -0.18
C THR A 217 -18.56 -11.58 -1.06
N VAL A 218 -19.34 -10.69 -0.46
CA VAL A 218 -20.23 -9.76 -1.15
C VAL A 218 -19.77 -8.33 -0.88
N PRO A 219 -19.44 -7.54 -1.91
CA PRO A 219 -18.99 -6.18 -1.73
C PRO A 219 -20.13 -5.26 -1.29
N ARG A 220 -19.81 -4.26 -0.48
CA ARG A 220 -20.77 -3.29 0.06
C ARG A 220 -20.38 -1.88 -0.38
N LYS A 221 -21.27 -1.22 -1.15
CA LYS A 221 -21.08 0.18 -1.57
C LYS A 221 -21.15 1.10 -0.33
N GLY A 222 -20.36 2.17 -0.37
CA GLY A 222 -20.34 3.18 0.69
C GLY A 222 -19.58 2.77 1.97
N MET A 223 -18.89 1.64 1.97
CA MET A 223 -18.02 1.24 3.08
C MET A 223 -16.76 2.14 3.18
N MET A 224 -16.20 2.56 2.06
CA MET A 224 -15.16 3.60 2.02
C MET A 224 -15.77 4.91 1.55
N ARG A 225 -15.59 5.96 2.32
CA ARG A 225 -15.83 7.34 1.86
C ARG A 225 -14.51 7.91 1.36
N LEU A 226 -14.55 8.40 0.13
CA LEU A 226 -13.48 9.17 -0.49
C LEU A 226 -13.40 10.56 0.11
#